data_d349ebf25e2c57286ef3dd955a6af91b
#
_entry.id   d349ebf25e2c57286ef3dd955a6af91b
#
_cell.length_a   1.000
_cell.length_b   1.000
_cell.length_c   1.000
_cell.angle_alpha   90.00
_cell.angle_beta   90.00
_cell.angle_gamma   90.00
#
_symmetry.space_group_name_H-M   'P 1'
#
loop_
_entity.id
_entity.type
_entity.pdbx_description
1 polymer ?
#
loop_
_entity_poly.entity_id
_entity_poly.type
_entity_poly.pdbx_seq_one_letter_code
_entity_poly.pdbx_strand_id
1 'polypeptide(L)'
;NLTKEQLLSYDPDVLVFIIPGEAAKFKNDPQWSSLSAVSNNCVYENPSIIGTWSNHGAEFVLQFWWAIDILYPELVNYETCSIVKDFYRTFFDLTLDDKEILQVIQRD
;
A
#
# COMPACT_ATOMS: atom_id res chain seq x y z
N ASN A 1 13.65 -9.33 12.90
CA ASN A 1 14.00 -7.90 12.78
C ASN A 1 15.21 -7.74 11.86
N LEU A 2 15.10 -6.88 10.85
CA LEU A 2 16.20 -6.55 9.95
C LEU A 2 17.07 -5.45 10.52
N THR A 3 18.41 -5.61 10.38
CA THR A 3 19.30 -4.51 10.68
C THR A 3 19.35 -3.53 9.51
N LYS A 4 19.88 -2.33 9.76
CA LYS A 4 20.08 -1.32 8.71
C LYS A 4 20.95 -1.89 7.58
N GLU A 5 22.03 -2.55 7.93
CA GLU A 5 22.98 -3.13 6.99
C GLU A 5 22.31 -4.22 6.13
N GLN A 6 21.47 -5.04 6.73
CA GLN A 6 20.73 -6.08 6.02
C GLN A 6 19.76 -5.48 5.03
N LEU A 7 19.02 -4.43 5.42
CA LEU A 7 18.06 -3.76 4.53
C LEU A 7 18.79 -3.11 3.35
N LEU A 8 19.89 -2.43 3.60
CA LEU A 8 20.70 -1.84 2.53
C LEU A 8 21.28 -2.89 1.58
N SER A 9 21.67 -4.05 2.13
CA SER A 9 22.20 -5.17 1.34
C SER A 9 21.13 -5.81 0.46
N TYR A 10 19.92 -5.98 0.97
CA TYR A 10 18.81 -6.55 0.19
C TYR A 10 18.32 -5.60 -0.90
N ASP A 11 18.37 -4.31 -0.64
CA ASP A 11 17.93 -3.27 -1.57
C ASP A 11 16.59 -3.62 -2.25
N PRO A 12 15.50 -3.74 -1.50
CA PRO A 12 14.22 -4.15 -2.07
C PRO A 12 13.67 -3.11 -3.06
N ASP A 13 12.95 -3.58 -4.07
CA ASP A 13 12.32 -2.70 -5.05
C ASP A 13 11.07 -2.01 -4.52
N VAL A 14 10.38 -2.64 -3.57
CA VAL A 14 9.15 -2.14 -2.96
C VAL A 14 9.19 -2.36 -1.45
N LEU A 15 8.79 -1.35 -0.70
CA LEU A 15 8.64 -1.43 0.75
C LEU A 15 7.20 -1.08 1.13
N VAL A 16 6.62 -1.89 2.02
CA VAL A 16 5.28 -1.67 2.56
C VAL A 16 5.36 -1.62 4.07
N PHE A 17 4.90 -0.53 4.66
CA PHE A 17 4.86 -0.33 6.10
C PHE A 17 3.44 -0.58 6.61
N ILE A 18 3.35 -1.29 7.73
CA ILE A 18 2.06 -1.62 8.35
C ILE A 18 1.60 -0.54 9.32
N ILE A 19 2.58 0.12 9.97
CA ILE A 19 2.27 1.13 10.99
C ILE A 19 2.02 2.48 10.33
N PRO A 20 0.87 3.12 10.62
CA PRO A 20 0.55 4.43 10.04
C PRO A 20 1.63 5.49 10.30
N GLY A 21 1.98 6.22 9.26
CA GLY A 21 2.97 7.29 9.31
C GLY A 21 4.43 6.85 9.17
N GLU A 22 4.72 5.57 9.30
CA GLU A 22 6.11 5.08 9.21
C GLU A 22 6.67 5.17 7.79
N ALA A 23 5.84 4.96 6.78
CA ALA A 23 6.27 5.09 5.38
C ALA A 23 6.77 6.52 5.09
N ALA A 24 6.04 7.52 5.53
CA ALA A 24 6.41 8.92 5.33
C ALA A 24 7.72 9.27 6.05
N LYS A 25 7.87 8.82 7.29
CA LYS A 25 9.12 9.02 8.04
C LYS A 25 10.31 8.39 7.34
N PHE A 26 10.12 7.17 6.84
CA PHE A 26 11.17 6.42 6.16
C PHE A 26 11.60 7.12 4.87
N LYS A 27 10.65 7.56 4.06
CA LYS A 27 10.94 8.27 2.81
C LYS A 27 11.73 9.57 3.02
N ASN A 28 11.46 10.25 4.12
CA ASN A 28 12.06 11.55 4.40
C ASN A 28 13.39 11.45 5.17
N ASP A 29 13.80 10.26 5.57
CA ASP A 29 15.06 10.05 6.28
C ASP A 29 16.21 9.93 5.28
N PRO A 30 17.18 10.86 5.31
CA PRO A 30 18.30 10.86 4.34
C PRO A 30 19.13 9.58 4.34
N GLN A 31 19.18 8.85 5.46
CA GLN A 31 19.98 7.63 5.54
C GLN A 31 19.50 6.51 4.61
N TRP A 32 18.23 6.58 4.16
CA TRP A 32 17.63 5.59 3.28
C TRP A 32 17.54 6.03 1.82
N SER A 33 18.04 7.22 1.49
CA SER A 33 17.89 7.81 0.15
C SER A 33 18.52 6.98 -0.97
N SER A 34 19.49 6.12 -0.65
CA SER A 34 20.17 5.26 -1.62
C SER A 34 19.40 3.98 -1.95
N LEU A 35 18.38 3.63 -1.16
CA LEU A 35 17.56 2.45 -1.46
C LEU A 35 16.76 2.63 -2.74
N SER A 36 16.71 1.57 -3.56
CA SER A 36 15.96 1.59 -4.82
C SER A 36 14.48 1.91 -4.60
N ALA A 37 13.86 1.34 -3.58
CA ALA A 37 12.46 1.62 -3.25
C ALA A 37 12.23 3.10 -2.95
N VAL A 38 13.16 3.75 -2.25
CA VAL A 38 13.03 5.18 -1.93
C VAL A 38 13.26 6.04 -3.16
N SER A 39 14.33 5.78 -3.91
CA SER A 39 14.67 6.57 -5.10
C SER A 39 13.63 6.46 -6.21
N ASN A 40 12.95 5.33 -6.31
CA ASN A 40 11.90 5.08 -7.29
C ASN A 40 10.48 5.36 -6.77
N ASN A 41 10.36 5.93 -5.57
CA ASN A 41 9.07 6.24 -4.93
C ASN A 41 8.16 5.02 -4.79
N CYS A 42 8.73 3.88 -4.41
CA CYS A 42 8.02 2.61 -4.19
C CYS A 42 7.95 2.23 -2.70
N VAL A 43 7.72 3.21 -1.85
CA VAL A 43 7.52 3.03 -0.42
C VAL A 43 6.05 3.34 -0.10
N TYR A 44 5.34 2.35 0.39
CA TYR A 44 3.90 2.43 0.60
C TYR A 44 3.53 2.14 2.05
N GLU A 45 2.37 2.63 2.44
CA GLU A 45 1.73 2.26 3.70
C GLU A 45 0.60 1.29 3.40
N ASN A 46 0.49 0.23 4.20
CA ASN A 46 -0.55 -0.78 3.99
C ASN A 46 -1.92 -0.15 4.15
N PRO A 47 -2.83 -0.30 3.17
CA PRO A 47 -4.13 0.34 3.24
C PRO A 47 -4.97 -0.09 4.44
N SER A 48 -5.76 0.86 4.95
CA SER A 48 -6.67 0.63 6.06
C SER A 48 -7.88 1.54 5.91
N ILE A 49 -9.09 1.00 6.07
CA ILE A 49 -10.32 1.79 6.10
C ILE A 49 -11.07 1.47 7.38
N ILE A 50 -11.71 0.30 7.49
CA ILE A 50 -12.27 -0.15 8.77
C ILE A 50 -11.16 -0.82 9.59
N GLY A 51 -10.43 -1.72 8.94
CA GLY A 51 -9.24 -2.34 9.53
C GLY A 51 -8.11 -2.36 8.53
N THR A 52 -6.92 -2.71 8.98
CA THR A 52 -5.77 -2.89 8.11
C THR A 52 -5.99 -4.08 7.19
N TRP A 53 -5.78 -3.88 5.89
CA TRP A 53 -6.07 -4.92 4.88
C TRP A 53 -5.17 -6.15 5.04
N SER A 54 -4.01 -6.03 5.67
CA SER A 54 -3.12 -7.16 5.93
C SER A 54 -3.59 -8.08 7.06
N ASN A 55 -4.58 -7.67 7.85
CA ASN A 55 -5.18 -8.52 8.89
C ASN A 55 -6.06 -9.61 8.25
N HIS A 56 -6.25 -10.73 8.96
CA HIS A 56 -7.04 -11.86 8.48
C HIS A 56 -8.55 -11.63 8.66
N GLY A 57 -9.03 -10.43 8.32
CA GLY A 57 -10.44 -10.07 8.31
C GLY A 57 -11.03 -10.13 6.91
N ALA A 58 -12.28 -9.69 6.79
CA ALA A 58 -12.98 -9.66 5.49
C ALA A 58 -12.25 -8.78 4.47
N GLU A 59 -11.60 -7.72 4.93
CA GLU A 59 -10.87 -6.78 4.06
C GLU A 59 -9.59 -7.38 3.49
N PHE A 60 -9.14 -8.55 3.95
CA PHE A 60 -7.91 -9.18 3.50
C PHE A 60 -7.89 -9.46 1.98
N VAL A 61 -9.04 -9.70 1.38
CA VAL A 61 -9.13 -9.91 -0.08
C VAL A 61 -8.66 -8.68 -0.86
N LEU A 62 -8.87 -7.48 -0.31
CA LEU A 62 -8.45 -6.23 -0.95
C LEU A 62 -6.93 -6.08 -0.96
N GLN A 63 -6.23 -6.71 -0.02
CA GLN A 63 -4.77 -6.72 0.02
C GLN A 63 -4.17 -7.29 -1.26
N PHE A 64 -4.75 -8.36 -1.79
CA PHE A 64 -4.27 -8.98 -3.03
C PHE A 64 -4.46 -8.07 -4.23
N TRP A 65 -5.62 -7.45 -4.36
CA TRP A 65 -5.90 -6.51 -5.45
C TRP A 65 -4.94 -5.32 -5.43
N TRP A 66 -4.74 -4.75 -4.24
CA TRP A 66 -3.83 -3.64 -4.06
C TRP A 66 -2.38 -4.04 -4.34
N ALA A 67 -1.94 -5.20 -3.85
CA ALA A 67 -0.57 -5.68 -4.07
C ALA A 67 -0.28 -5.86 -5.56
N ILE A 68 -1.21 -6.46 -6.31
CA ILE A 68 -1.06 -6.62 -7.77
C ILE A 68 -0.98 -5.25 -8.44
N ASP A 69 -1.81 -4.32 -8.02
CA ASP A 69 -1.88 -2.98 -8.60
C ASP A 69 -0.58 -2.20 -8.43
N ILE A 70 0.06 -2.27 -7.25
CA ILE A 70 1.32 -1.57 -7.01
C ILE A 70 2.54 -2.28 -7.58
N LEU A 71 2.51 -3.62 -7.67
CA LEU A 71 3.65 -4.40 -8.17
C LEU A 71 3.66 -4.53 -9.69
N TYR A 72 2.49 -4.60 -10.31
CA TYR A 72 2.35 -4.84 -11.76
C TYR A 72 1.30 -3.91 -12.38
N PRO A 73 1.48 -2.59 -12.27
CA PRO A 73 0.45 -1.65 -12.73
C PRO A 73 0.15 -1.76 -14.22
N GLU A 74 1.13 -2.14 -15.03
CA GLU A 74 0.97 -2.28 -16.49
C GLU A 74 0.25 -3.56 -16.90
N LEU A 75 0.15 -4.55 -16.02
CA LEU A 75 -0.51 -5.83 -16.31
C LEU A 75 -1.96 -5.87 -15.84
N VAL A 76 -2.33 -4.93 -14.97
CA VAL A 76 -3.65 -4.95 -14.33
C VAL A 76 -4.54 -3.92 -14.97
N ASN A 77 -5.61 -4.41 -15.62
CA ASN A 77 -6.65 -3.58 -16.25
C ASN A 77 -7.86 -3.42 -15.33
N TYR A 78 -7.64 -3.49 -14.03
CA TYR A 78 -8.71 -3.36 -13.06
C TYR A 78 -8.83 -1.94 -12.56
N GLU A 79 -10.04 -1.52 -12.35
CA GLU A 79 -10.29 -0.32 -11.58
C GLU A 79 -10.32 -0.69 -10.10
N THR A 80 -9.16 -0.68 -9.45
CA THR A 80 -9.04 -1.01 -8.02
C THR A 80 -9.98 -0.15 -7.19
N CYS A 81 -10.15 1.11 -7.56
CA CYS A 81 -11.07 2.02 -6.89
C CYS A 81 -12.52 1.49 -6.93
N SER A 82 -12.98 1.01 -8.09
CA SER A 82 -14.32 0.42 -8.21
C SER A 82 -14.49 -0.85 -7.39
N ILE A 83 -13.47 -1.70 -7.39
CA ILE A 83 -13.45 -2.94 -6.61
C ILE A 83 -13.59 -2.63 -5.12
N VAL A 84 -12.81 -1.68 -4.62
CA VAL A 84 -12.84 -1.26 -3.22
C VAL A 84 -14.19 -0.66 -2.87
N LYS A 85 -14.70 0.22 -3.72
CA LYS A 85 -16.01 0.87 -3.51
C LYS A 85 -17.13 -0.17 -3.39
N ASP A 86 -17.17 -1.12 -4.32
CA ASP A 86 -18.19 -2.17 -4.33
C ASP A 86 -18.09 -3.09 -3.13
N PHE A 87 -16.86 -3.40 -2.72
CA PHE A 87 -16.62 -4.24 -1.54
C PHE A 87 -17.21 -3.62 -0.28
N TYR A 88 -16.90 -2.37 0.01
CA TYR A 88 -17.40 -1.71 1.23
C TYR A 88 -18.89 -1.47 1.19
N ARG A 89 -19.45 -1.15 0.03
CA ARG A 89 -20.90 -1.01 -0.12
C ARG A 89 -21.60 -2.35 0.13
N THR A 90 -21.08 -3.43 -0.42
CA THR A 90 -21.72 -4.75 -0.34
C THR A 90 -21.64 -5.36 1.06
N PHE A 91 -20.46 -5.30 1.69
CA PHE A 91 -20.21 -6.03 2.94
C PHE A 91 -20.38 -5.17 4.19
N PHE A 92 -20.26 -3.86 4.09
CA PHE A 92 -20.32 -2.96 5.25
C PHE A 92 -21.39 -1.88 5.12
N ASP A 93 -22.13 -1.87 4.02
CA ASP A 93 -23.12 -0.81 3.72
C ASP A 93 -22.51 0.59 3.84
N LEU A 94 -21.26 0.72 3.42
CA LEU A 94 -20.46 1.93 3.52
C LEU A 94 -20.22 2.49 2.12
N THR A 95 -20.64 3.74 1.90
CA THR A 95 -20.38 4.45 0.65
C THR A 95 -19.15 5.33 0.78
N LEU A 96 -18.11 5.03 0.00
CA LEU A 96 -16.89 5.79 -0.05
C LEU A 96 -16.82 6.58 -1.36
N ASP A 97 -16.26 7.79 -1.32
CA ASP A 97 -16.02 8.52 -2.57
C ASP A 97 -14.67 8.09 -3.19
N ASP A 98 -14.52 8.39 -4.47
CA ASP A 98 -13.34 7.99 -5.22
C ASP A 98 -12.05 8.61 -4.67
N LYS A 99 -12.14 9.85 -4.19
CA LYS A 99 -10.99 10.56 -3.65
C LYS A 99 -10.46 9.90 -2.37
N GLU A 100 -11.37 9.50 -1.49
CA GLU A 100 -11.01 8.77 -0.27
C GLU A 100 -10.30 7.45 -0.60
N ILE A 101 -10.83 6.71 -1.56
CA ILE A 101 -10.28 5.42 -1.96
C ILE A 101 -8.90 5.60 -2.61
N LEU A 102 -8.77 6.54 -3.55
CA LEU A 102 -7.50 6.80 -4.24
C LEU A 102 -6.40 7.19 -3.26
N GLN A 103 -6.75 7.95 -2.22
CA GLN A 103 -5.81 8.34 -1.18
C GLN A 103 -5.33 7.13 -0.39
N VAL A 104 -6.23 6.21 -0.04
CA VAL A 104 -5.90 4.99 0.72
C VAL A 104 -5.03 4.04 -0.09
N ILE A 105 -5.35 3.82 -1.36
CA ILE A 105 -4.57 2.93 -2.24
C ILE A 105 -3.33 3.62 -2.81
N GLN A 106 -3.14 4.90 -2.51
CA GLN A 106 -1.97 5.70 -2.88
C GLN A 106 -1.78 5.78 -4.40
N ARG A 107 -2.89 5.99 -5.10
CA ARG A 107 -2.93 6.21 -6.56
C ARG A 107 -3.47 7.61 -6.85
N ASP A 108 -3.03 8.16 -7.97
CA ASP A 108 -3.47 9.48 -8.44
C ASP A 108 -4.80 9.42 -9.21
#